data_8ef9b239fe6ab7a15963f2bebc4da301
#
_entry.id   8ef9b239fe6ab7a15963f2bebc4da301
#
_cell.length_a   1.000
_cell.length_b   1.000
_cell.length_c   1.000
_cell.angle_alpha   90.00
_cell.angle_beta   90.00
_cell.angle_gamma   90.00
#
_symmetry.space_group_name_H-M   'P 1'
#
loop_
_entity.id
_entity.type
_entity.pdbx_description
1 polymer ?
#
loop_
_entity_poly.entity_id
_entity_poly.type
_entity_poly.pdbx_seq_one_letter_code
_entity_poly.pdbx_strand_id
1 'polypeptide(L)'
;MKRLIALLKLGLLRLRKYVSPVFLVLLAVSFTLWYISKLDYTYTTDFKVDVNIDGQRITVPCVVEGKGSTLFGYGFYSSSRVSIPLADLKHRVVQRPVPVEGFADSVIMTKKICINPVAMQDALSVRFSDLKILSVGTLPELDLPRK
;
A
#
# COMPACT_ATOMS: atom_id res chain seq x y z
N MET A 1 14.58 -19.91 -16.55
CA MET A 1 15.53 -19.00 -15.89
C MET A 1 17.00 -19.22 -16.32
N LYS A 2 17.57 -20.44 -16.29
CA LYS A 2 18.99 -20.70 -16.66
C LYS A 2 19.36 -20.27 -18.09
N ARG A 3 18.49 -20.43 -19.07
CA ARG A 3 18.71 -20.02 -20.47
C ARG A 3 18.73 -18.49 -20.64
N LEU A 4 17.91 -17.77 -19.91
CA LEU A 4 17.88 -16.30 -19.94
C LEU A 4 19.17 -15.69 -19.36
N ILE A 5 19.68 -16.28 -18.27
CA ILE A 5 20.95 -15.89 -17.64
C ILE A 5 22.13 -16.18 -18.57
N ALA A 6 22.10 -17.31 -19.29
CA ALA A 6 23.13 -17.64 -20.27
C ALA A 6 23.16 -16.68 -21.46
N LEU A 7 21.99 -16.29 -22.00
CA LEU A 7 21.86 -15.31 -23.07
C LEU A 7 22.32 -13.91 -22.62
N LEU A 8 21.98 -13.51 -21.39
CA LEU A 8 22.44 -12.26 -20.78
C LEU A 8 23.98 -12.24 -20.63
N LYS A 9 24.57 -13.33 -20.14
CA LYS A 9 26.05 -13.47 -20.06
C LYS A 9 26.73 -13.39 -21.43
N LEU A 10 26.19 -14.06 -22.44
CA LEU A 10 26.73 -14.03 -23.79
C LEU A 10 26.61 -12.63 -24.41
N GLY A 11 25.48 -11.93 -24.21
CA GLY A 11 25.28 -10.54 -24.62
C GLY A 11 26.28 -9.60 -23.94
N LEU A 12 26.45 -9.76 -22.62
CA LEU A 12 27.38 -8.94 -21.83
C LEU A 12 28.84 -9.13 -22.24
N LEU A 13 29.24 -10.37 -22.54
CA LEU A 13 30.60 -10.67 -23.03
C LEU A 13 30.85 -10.08 -24.43
N ARG A 14 29.87 -10.10 -25.32
CA ARG A 14 29.97 -9.43 -26.62
C ARG A 14 29.99 -7.90 -26.47
N LEU A 15 29.15 -7.35 -25.59
CA LEU A 15 29.12 -5.90 -25.31
C LEU A 15 30.48 -5.42 -24.78
N ARG A 16 31.10 -6.19 -23.88
CA ARG A 16 32.46 -5.89 -23.34
C ARG A 16 33.57 -5.82 -24.39
N LYS A 17 33.43 -6.55 -25.52
CA LYS A 17 34.38 -6.50 -26.61
C LYS A 17 34.28 -5.24 -27.47
N TYR A 18 33.08 -4.65 -27.57
CA TYR A 18 32.79 -3.48 -28.40
C TYR A 18 32.65 -2.17 -27.65
N VAL A 19 32.41 -2.23 -26.34
CA VAL A 19 32.14 -1.04 -25.50
C VAL A 19 33.33 -0.86 -24.53
N SER A 20 33.90 0.33 -24.55
CA SER A 20 34.96 0.69 -23.60
C SER A 20 34.46 0.57 -22.15
N PRO A 21 35.24 0.01 -21.22
CA PRO A 21 34.88 -0.07 -19.82
C PRO A 21 34.62 1.32 -19.22
N VAL A 22 35.34 2.34 -19.69
CA VAL A 22 35.13 3.73 -19.29
C VAL A 22 33.71 4.22 -19.64
N PHE A 23 33.24 3.86 -20.84
CA PHE A 23 31.87 4.21 -21.26
C PHE A 23 30.82 3.56 -20.35
N LEU A 24 31.00 2.30 -19.95
CA LEU A 24 30.07 1.61 -19.04
C LEU A 24 30.05 2.26 -17.67
N VAL A 25 31.20 2.67 -17.15
CA VAL A 25 31.27 3.39 -15.88
C VAL A 25 30.56 4.73 -15.96
N LEU A 26 30.82 5.52 -17.01
CA LEU A 26 30.14 6.80 -17.21
C LEU A 26 28.62 6.65 -17.37
N LEU A 27 28.19 5.61 -18.11
CA LEU A 27 26.77 5.29 -18.25
C LEU A 27 26.12 4.94 -16.90
N ALA A 28 26.81 4.10 -16.10
CA ALA A 28 26.31 3.73 -14.77
C ALA A 28 26.21 4.95 -13.83
N VAL A 29 27.23 5.81 -13.82
CA VAL A 29 27.22 7.04 -13.04
C VAL A 29 26.09 7.97 -13.48
N SER A 30 25.95 8.19 -14.78
CA SER A 30 24.87 9.02 -15.33
C SER A 30 23.48 8.48 -14.99
N PHE A 31 23.30 7.15 -15.11
CA PHE A 31 22.04 6.50 -14.74
C PHE A 31 21.74 6.65 -13.24
N THR A 32 22.75 6.49 -12.40
CA THR A 32 22.59 6.64 -10.94
C THR A 32 22.21 8.06 -10.57
N LEU A 33 22.88 9.07 -11.15
CA LEU A 33 22.53 10.47 -10.91
C LEU A 33 21.10 10.80 -11.39
N TRP A 34 20.73 10.29 -12.58
CA TRP A 34 19.38 10.46 -13.10
C TRP A 34 18.34 9.80 -12.17
N TYR A 35 18.62 8.59 -11.67
CA TYR A 35 17.74 7.87 -10.76
C TYR A 35 17.55 8.61 -9.44
N ILE A 36 18.65 9.10 -8.83
CA ILE A 36 18.60 9.90 -7.60
C ILE A 36 17.75 11.15 -7.82
N SER A 37 17.97 11.87 -8.93
CA SER A 37 17.17 13.05 -9.28
C SER A 37 15.69 12.74 -9.41
N LYS A 38 15.33 11.55 -9.92
CA LYS A 38 13.92 11.13 -10.01
C LYS A 38 13.30 10.85 -8.66
N LEU A 39 14.06 10.37 -7.67
CA LEU A 39 13.55 10.11 -6.33
C LEU A 39 13.18 11.39 -5.56
N ASP A 40 13.68 12.55 -5.95
CA ASP A 40 13.34 13.83 -5.33
C ASP A 40 11.98 14.41 -5.76
N TYR A 41 11.43 13.91 -6.88
CA TYR A 41 10.11 14.35 -7.33
C TYR A 41 8.99 13.79 -6.44
N THR A 42 7.91 14.55 -6.37
CA THR A 42 6.68 14.14 -5.68
C THR A 42 5.81 13.34 -6.64
N TYR A 43 5.35 12.20 -6.17
CA TYR A 43 4.49 11.29 -6.91
C TYR A 43 3.20 11.03 -6.15
N THR A 44 2.13 10.83 -6.91
CA THR A 44 0.85 10.34 -6.38
C THR A 44 0.70 8.88 -6.80
N THR A 45 0.44 8.00 -5.83
CA THR A 45 0.30 6.58 -6.10
C THR A 45 -0.76 5.93 -5.21
N ASP A 46 -1.33 4.83 -5.71
CA ASP A 46 -2.21 3.99 -4.92
C ASP A 46 -1.39 3.14 -3.94
N PHE A 47 -1.78 3.19 -2.69
CA PHE A 47 -1.13 2.49 -1.59
C PHE A 47 -2.15 1.69 -0.79
N LYS A 48 -1.78 0.49 -0.36
CA LYS A 48 -2.62 -0.37 0.46
C LYS A 48 -2.02 -0.47 1.85
N VAL A 49 -2.78 -0.10 2.86
CA VAL A 49 -2.37 -0.15 4.26
C VAL A 49 -3.16 -1.23 4.98
N ASP A 50 -2.47 -2.14 5.67
CA ASP A 50 -3.11 -3.12 6.52
C ASP A 50 -3.31 -2.52 7.92
N VAL A 51 -4.56 -2.25 8.25
CA VAL A 51 -4.97 -1.66 9.52
C VAL A 51 -5.56 -2.75 10.42
N ASN A 52 -5.11 -2.81 11.66
CA ASN A 52 -5.71 -3.63 12.69
C ASN A 52 -6.58 -2.76 13.59
N ILE A 53 -7.89 -3.04 13.60
CA ILE A 53 -8.87 -2.34 14.44
C ILE A 53 -9.43 -3.35 15.43
N ASP A 54 -9.02 -3.23 16.70
CA ASP A 54 -9.45 -4.09 17.80
C ASP A 54 -9.38 -5.60 17.49
N GLY A 55 -8.30 -6.02 16.78
CA GLY A 55 -8.08 -7.42 16.41
C GLY A 55 -8.58 -7.80 15.01
N GLN A 56 -9.41 -6.98 14.38
CA GLN A 56 -9.83 -7.20 13.00
C GLN A 56 -8.86 -6.53 12.01
N ARG A 57 -8.37 -7.30 11.05
CA ARG A 57 -7.46 -6.80 10.02
C ARG A 57 -8.26 -6.41 8.79
N ILE A 58 -8.06 -5.19 8.34
CA ILE A 58 -8.63 -4.68 7.10
C ILE A 58 -7.53 -4.07 6.24
N THR A 59 -7.64 -4.25 4.93
CA THR A 59 -6.79 -3.58 3.96
C THR A 59 -7.49 -2.33 3.46
N VAL A 60 -6.89 -1.18 3.72
CA VAL A 60 -7.42 0.13 3.36
C VAL A 60 -6.71 0.63 2.10
N PRO A 61 -7.40 0.73 0.96
CA PRO A 61 -6.83 1.36 -0.22
C PRO A 61 -6.84 2.88 -0.03
N CYS A 62 -5.70 3.52 -0.21
CA CYS A 62 -5.56 4.96 -0.12
C CYS A 62 -4.69 5.51 -1.25
N VAL A 63 -4.96 6.74 -1.65
CA VAL A 63 -4.14 7.49 -2.58
C VAL A 63 -3.23 8.39 -1.76
N VAL A 64 -1.93 8.23 -1.96
CA VAL A 64 -0.92 8.99 -1.21
C VAL A 64 -0.06 9.82 -2.16
N GLU A 65 0.34 10.98 -1.68
CA GLU A 65 1.29 11.87 -2.31
C GLU A 65 2.53 11.98 -1.43
N GLY A 66 3.70 11.76 -2.03
CA GLY A 66 4.96 11.85 -1.31
C GLY A 66 6.17 11.87 -2.23
N LYS A 67 7.35 12.15 -1.65
CA LYS A 67 8.59 12.06 -2.40
C LYS A 67 8.86 10.62 -2.83
N GLY A 68 9.43 10.44 -4.02
CA GLY A 68 9.76 9.13 -4.56
C GLY A 68 10.66 8.31 -3.62
N SER A 69 11.59 8.94 -2.92
CA SER A 69 12.45 8.30 -1.91
C SER A 69 11.65 7.73 -0.73
N THR A 70 10.69 8.49 -0.24
CA THR A 70 9.81 8.08 0.86
C THR A 70 8.88 6.96 0.42
N LEU A 71 8.23 7.11 -0.75
CA LEU A 71 7.33 6.08 -1.31
C LEU A 71 8.07 4.77 -1.58
N PHE A 72 9.30 4.85 -2.09
CA PHE A 72 10.15 3.68 -2.31
C PHE A 72 10.48 2.97 -0.99
N GLY A 73 10.82 3.73 0.06
CA GLY A 73 11.06 3.18 1.40
C GLY A 73 9.83 2.44 1.94
N TYR A 74 8.66 3.05 1.86
CA TYR A 74 7.41 2.41 2.29
C TYR A 74 7.01 1.21 1.43
N GLY A 75 7.26 1.21 0.14
CA GLY A 75 7.00 0.07 -0.75
C GLY A 75 7.84 -1.16 -0.45
N PHE A 76 9.08 -0.99 0.00
CA PHE A 76 10.00 -2.09 0.30
C PHE A 76 9.97 -2.55 1.75
N TYR A 77 9.79 -1.63 2.71
CA TYR A 77 9.92 -1.94 4.14
C TYR A 77 8.59 -2.04 4.87
N SER A 78 7.50 -1.67 4.23
CA SER A 78 6.24 -1.51 4.92
C SER A 78 5.23 -2.59 4.53
N SER A 79 5.29 -3.70 5.23
CA SER A 79 4.05 -4.25 5.77
C SER A 79 3.61 -3.32 6.90
N SER A 80 3.12 -2.12 6.56
CA SER A 80 2.68 -1.11 7.53
C SER A 80 1.45 -1.62 8.25
N ARG A 81 1.68 -2.43 9.28
CA ARG A 81 0.64 -2.85 10.21
C ARG A 81 0.40 -1.69 11.16
N VAL A 82 -0.62 -0.93 10.89
CA VAL A 82 -1.06 0.15 11.77
C VAL A 82 -2.17 -0.38 12.66
N SER A 83 -2.02 -0.27 13.97
CA SER A 83 -3.10 -0.55 14.91
C SER A 83 -3.77 0.76 15.29
N ILE A 84 -5.08 0.83 15.06
CA ILE A 84 -5.91 1.99 15.39
C ILE A 84 -7.06 1.48 16.25
N PRO A 85 -7.21 1.97 17.49
CA PRO A 85 -8.37 1.61 18.31
C PRO A 85 -9.65 2.18 17.69
N LEU A 86 -10.74 1.43 17.75
CA LEU A 86 -12.05 1.86 17.22
C LEU A 86 -12.55 3.14 17.88
N ALA A 87 -12.15 3.39 19.13
CA ALA A 87 -12.53 4.59 19.88
C ALA A 87 -12.05 5.90 19.21
N ASP A 88 -10.92 5.86 18.49
CA ASP A 88 -10.35 7.01 17.80
C ASP A 88 -10.99 7.26 16.42
N LEU A 89 -11.83 6.32 15.96
CA LEU A 89 -12.47 6.39 14.67
C LEU A 89 -13.95 6.77 14.80
N LYS A 90 -14.37 7.82 14.07
CA LYS A 90 -15.78 8.11 13.92
C LYS A 90 -16.45 7.00 13.12
N HIS A 91 -17.34 6.27 13.73
CA HIS A 91 -18.02 5.12 13.14
C HIS A 91 -19.53 5.20 13.33
N ARG A 92 -20.27 4.49 12.49
CA ARG A 92 -21.72 4.33 12.60
C ARG A 92 -22.04 2.84 12.65
N VAL A 93 -22.87 2.44 13.60
CA VAL A 93 -23.40 1.08 13.65
C VAL A 93 -24.62 0.99 12.74
N VAL A 94 -24.55 0.10 11.76
CA VAL A 94 -25.63 -0.16 10.80
C VAL A 94 -26.11 -1.60 10.99
N GLN A 95 -27.43 -1.80 10.97
CA GLN A 95 -28.03 -3.12 10.99
C GLN A 95 -28.21 -3.58 9.53
N ARG A 96 -27.57 -4.71 9.20
CA ARG A 96 -27.73 -5.34 7.88
C ARG A 96 -28.44 -6.66 8.00
N PRO A 97 -29.43 -6.93 7.15
CA PRO A 97 -30.03 -8.24 7.02
C PRO A 97 -29.01 -9.21 6.39
N VAL A 98 -28.68 -10.29 7.08
CA VAL A 98 -27.83 -11.36 6.57
C VAL A 98 -28.67 -12.61 6.42
N PRO A 99 -28.74 -13.23 5.23
CA PRO A 99 -29.44 -14.50 5.04
C PRO A 99 -28.74 -15.61 5.82
N VAL A 100 -29.51 -16.45 6.49
CA VAL A 100 -28.99 -17.61 7.22
C VAL A 100 -28.79 -18.76 6.21
N GLU A 101 -27.56 -19.26 6.09
CA GLU A 101 -27.32 -20.47 5.29
C GLU A 101 -28.15 -21.65 5.83
N GLY A 102 -29.05 -22.16 4.99
CA GLY A 102 -29.89 -23.31 5.31
C GLY A 102 -31.38 -23.03 5.54
N PHE A 103 -31.81 -21.80 5.67
CA PHE A 103 -33.24 -21.43 5.78
C PHE A 103 -33.54 -20.28 4.83
N ALA A 104 -34.21 -20.56 3.73
CA ALA A 104 -34.47 -19.61 2.64
C ALA A 104 -35.24 -18.33 3.03
N ASP A 105 -35.89 -18.33 4.21
CA ASP A 105 -36.75 -17.22 4.65
C ASP A 105 -36.32 -16.59 6.00
N SER A 106 -35.19 -16.99 6.57
CA SER A 106 -34.73 -16.48 7.86
C SER A 106 -33.63 -15.43 7.69
N VAL A 107 -33.96 -14.20 7.98
CA VAL A 107 -33.03 -13.06 7.94
C VAL A 107 -32.66 -12.67 9.37
N ILE A 108 -31.40 -12.73 9.71
CA ILE A 108 -30.87 -12.22 10.99
C ILE A 108 -30.33 -10.81 10.78
N MET A 109 -30.76 -9.88 11.64
CA MET A 109 -30.22 -8.53 11.67
C MET A 109 -28.86 -8.53 12.38
N THR A 110 -27.79 -8.42 11.59
CA THR A 110 -26.43 -8.32 12.13
C THR A 110 -26.02 -6.86 12.22
N LYS A 111 -25.49 -6.47 13.37
CA LYS A 111 -24.93 -5.12 13.56
C LYS A 111 -23.52 -5.08 12.99
N LYS A 112 -23.30 -4.20 12.03
CA LYS A 112 -21.99 -3.94 11.44
C LYS A 112 -21.55 -2.51 11.70
N ILE A 113 -20.25 -2.32 11.76
CA ILE A 113 -19.62 -1.01 11.96
C ILE A 113 -19.17 -0.49 10.62
N CYS A 114 -19.71 0.66 10.21
CA CYS A 114 -19.23 1.42 9.06
C CYS A 114 -18.34 2.55 9.56
N ILE A 115 -17.07 2.54 9.18
CA ILE A 115 -16.10 3.58 9.51
C ILE A 115 -16.23 4.72 8.52
N ASN A 116 -16.16 5.96 9.02
CA ASN A 116 -16.14 7.13 8.15
C ASN A 116 -14.76 7.21 7.44
N PRO A 117 -14.72 7.25 6.09
CA PRO A 117 -13.46 7.36 5.33
C PRO A 117 -12.62 8.57 5.74
N VAL A 118 -13.25 9.70 6.06
CA VAL A 118 -12.54 10.93 6.51
C VAL A 118 -11.84 10.70 7.84
N ALA A 119 -12.50 10.05 8.79
CA ALA A 119 -11.89 9.74 10.08
C ALA A 119 -10.72 8.75 9.94
N MET A 120 -10.83 7.80 9.01
CA MET A 120 -9.73 6.90 8.67
C MET A 120 -8.57 7.66 8.02
N GLN A 121 -8.85 8.58 7.12
CA GLN A 121 -7.85 9.43 6.49
C GLN A 121 -7.08 10.25 7.54
N ASP A 122 -7.78 10.89 8.46
CA ASP A 122 -7.16 11.69 9.53
C ASP A 122 -6.28 10.82 10.43
N ALA A 123 -6.77 9.65 10.85
CA ALA A 123 -6.03 8.72 11.68
C ALA A 123 -4.76 8.18 10.99
N LEU A 124 -4.83 7.88 9.70
CA LEU A 124 -3.68 7.45 8.91
C LEU A 124 -2.69 8.60 8.68
N SER A 125 -3.15 9.83 8.45
CA SER A 125 -2.29 11.01 8.26
C SER A 125 -1.44 11.31 9.48
N VAL A 126 -1.95 11.07 10.68
CA VAL A 126 -1.17 11.20 11.93
C VAL A 126 -0.08 10.13 12.01
N ARG A 127 -0.31 8.93 11.48
CA ARG A 127 0.65 7.81 11.51
C ARG A 127 1.70 7.90 10.41
N PHE A 128 1.34 8.44 9.26
CA PHE A 128 2.21 8.60 8.09
C PHE A 128 2.49 10.09 7.87
N SER A 129 3.22 10.72 8.81
CA SER A 129 3.54 12.16 8.74
C SER A 129 4.33 12.58 7.50
N ASP A 130 5.10 11.64 6.92
CA ASP A 130 5.93 11.88 5.74
C ASP A 130 5.18 11.71 4.40
N LEU A 131 3.94 11.24 4.47
CA LEU A 131 3.07 11.03 3.31
C LEU A 131 1.78 11.83 3.47
N LYS A 132 1.39 12.51 2.41
CA LYS A 132 0.10 13.18 2.37
C LYS A 132 -0.96 12.23 1.82
N ILE A 133 -1.93 11.86 2.64
CA ILE A 133 -3.03 11.00 2.22
C ILE A 133 -4.10 11.89 1.57
N LEU A 134 -4.30 11.69 0.27
CA LEU A 134 -5.25 12.48 -0.53
C LEU A 134 -6.67 11.95 -0.38
N SER A 135 -6.83 10.65 -0.42
CA SER A 135 -8.14 10.01 -0.27
C SER A 135 -8.01 8.58 0.25
N VAL A 136 -9.06 8.12 0.90
CA VAL A 136 -9.25 6.74 1.33
C VAL A 136 -10.39 6.16 0.52
N GLY A 137 -10.17 4.97 -0.04
CA GLY A 137 -11.19 4.27 -0.82
C GLY A 137 -12.27 3.62 0.04
N THR A 138 -13.03 2.74 -0.56
CA THR A 138 -14.12 2.02 0.13
C THR A 138 -13.57 1.15 1.25
N LEU A 139 -14.09 1.38 2.46
CA LEU A 139 -13.75 0.58 3.63
C LEU A 139 -14.70 -0.61 3.76
N PRO A 140 -14.20 -1.80 4.09
CA PRO A 140 -15.06 -2.92 4.42
C PRO A 140 -15.82 -2.68 5.72
N GLU A 141 -17.02 -3.23 5.80
CA GLU A 141 -17.80 -3.22 7.04
C GLU A 141 -17.17 -4.17 8.06
N LEU A 142 -17.02 -3.71 9.29
CA LEU A 142 -16.47 -4.49 10.40
C LEU A 142 -17.57 -5.17 11.20
N ASP A 143 -17.29 -6.39 11.65
CA ASP A 143 -18.17 -7.04 12.61
C ASP A 143 -17.94 -6.48 14.01
N LEU A 144 -19.02 -6.38 14.80
CA LEU A 144 -18.89 -6.01 16.21
C LEU A 144 -18.03 -7.02 16.95
N PRO A 145 -17.03 -6.59 17.75
CA PRO A 145 -16.25 -7.51 18.57
C PRO A 145 -17.19 -8.28 19.47
N ARG A 146 -17.15 -9.60 19.40
CA ARG A 146 -17.83 -10.47 20.36
C ARG A 146 -17.17 -10.28 21.72
N LYS A 147 -17.94 -9.74 22.68
CA LYS A 147 -17.50 -9.72 24.08
C LYS A 147 -17.43 -11.15 24.63
#